data_5db046c4d15f1f821ab43d5da17e91b1
#
_entry.id   5db046c4d15f1f821ab43d5da17e91b1
#
_cell.length_a   1.000
_cell.length_b   1.000
_cell.length_c   1.000
_cell.angle_alpha   90.00
_cell.angle_beta   90.00
_cell.angle_gamma   90.00
#
_symmetry.space_group_name_H-M   'P 1'
#
loop_
_entity.id
_entity.type
_entity.pdbx_description
1 polymer ?
#
loop_
_entity_poly.entity_id
_entity_poly.type
_entity_poly.pdbx_seq_one_letter_code
_entity_poly.pdbx_strand_id
1 'polypeptide(L)'
;GNVIVAAMNQAFFTLSLGVGAMEIFGSYMSRDYTLAGESLHICALDTCVAICSGLIIFPACFSYGVSPDAGPKLIFITLPNVFANMAGGRLWGTLFFVFMTFASFSTIIAVFQNILACLQESFGWSLKRACAVGTVFILLASVPCILGFNLWSGVQPMGPGSTVLDAEDFLVSNLLLPIGSLIYLLFCVTRWGWGFDNYLTEANTGKGLRLPRWFKPYFSVVLPLLIVFILVQGL
;
A
#
# COMPACT_ATOMS: atom_id res chain seq x y z
N GLY A 1 3.39 -12.70 -19.08
CA GLY A 1 2.16 -12.01 -18.65
C GLY A 1 2.10 -11.88 -17.14
N ASN A 2 2.14 -12.99 -16.42
CA ASN A 2 1.91 -13.04 -14.97
C ASN A 2 2.87 -12.17 -14.12
N VAL A 3 4.14 -12.07 -14.50
CA VAL A 3 5.13 -11.24 -13.79
C VAL A 3 4.77 -9.76 -13.86
N ILE A 4 4.28 -9.28 -15.00
CA ILE A 4 3.87 -7.88 -15.18
C ILE A 4 2.64 -7.59 -14.31
N VAL A 5 1.64 -8.47 -14.30
CA VAL A 5 0.43 -8.31 -13.48
C VAL A 5 0.79 -8.31 -12.00
N ALA A 6 1.64 -9.23 -11.55
CA ALA A 6 2.12 -9.26 -10.16
C ALA A 6 2.87 -7.97 -9.78
N ALA A 7 3.72 -7.45 -10.67
CA ALA A 7 4.41 -6.18 -10.45
C ALA A 7 3.45 -4.98 -10.39
N MET A 8 2.39 -4.99 -11.21
CA MET A 8 1.36 -3.94 -11.19
C MET A 8 0.53 -4.01 -9.90
N ASN A 9 0.11 -5.20 -9.47
CA ASN A 9 -0.57 -5.37 -8.17
C ASN A 9 0.32 -4.89 -7.01
N GLN A 10 1.60 -5.23 -7.04
CA GLN A 10 2.56 -4.76 -6.04
C GLN A 10 2.68 -3.23 -6.04
N ALA A 11 2.66 -2.57 -7.20
CA ALA A 11 2.69 -1.12 -7.28
C ALA A 11 1.42 -0.46 -6.67
N PHE A 12 0.24 -1.07 -6.85
CA PHE A 12 -0.97 -0.61 -6.17
C PHE A 12 -0.85 -0.72 -4.65
N PHE A 13 -0.28 -1.82 -4.18
CA PHE A 13 -0.10 -2.08 -2.76
C PHE A 13 0.92 -1.10 -2.13
N THR A 14 2.13 -0.99 -2.70
CA THR A 14 3.21 -0.17 -2.11
C THR A 14 2.87 1.32 -2.10
N LEU A 15 2.19 1.82 -3.13
CA LEU A 15 1.73 3.21 -3.21
C LEU A 15 0.39 3.45 -2.50
N SER A 16 -0.19 2.41 -1.89
CA SER A 16 -1.49 2.47 -1.20
C SER A 16 -2.61 3.10 -2.04
N LEU A 17 -2.60 2.81 -3.34
CA LEU A 17 -3.62 3.33 -4.26
C LEU A 17 -4.98 2.70 -3.93
N GLY A 18 -6.03 3.50 -3.94
CA GLY A 18 -7.40 3.04 -3.71
C GLY A 18 -7.82 2.87 -2.25
N VAL A 19 -6.90 3.02 -1.28
CA VAL A 19 -7.23 3.01 0.16
C VAL A 19 -7.59 4.40 0.69
N GLY A 20 -7.24 5.46 -0.04
CA GLY A 20 -7.47 6.83 0.38
C GLY A 20 -6.34 7.43 1.24
N ALA A 21 -5.25 6.69 1.48
CA ALA A 21 -4.13 7.21 2.26
C ALA A 21 -3.42 8.37 1.56
N MET A 22 -3.24 8.27 0.23
CA MET A 22 -2.62 9.35 -0.55
C MET A 22 -3.51 10.59 -0.64
N GLU A 23 -4.83 10.43 -0.66
CA GLU A 23 -5.80 11.53 -0.65
C GLU A 23 -5.72 12.30 0.66
N ILE A 24 -5.61 11.62 1.80
CA ILE A 24 -5.43 12.26 3.10
C ILE A 24 -4.10 13.01 3.16
N PHE A 25 -2.99 12.42 2.73
CA PHE A 25 -1.72 13.13 2.67
C PHE A 25 -1.77 14.31 1.71
N GLY A 26 -2.41 14.16 0.56
CA GLY A 26 -2.66 15.25 -0.37
C GLY A 26 -3.45 16.41 0.24
N SER A 27 -4.39 16.12 1.14
CA SER A 27 -5.18 17.16 1.83
C SER A 27 -4.36 18.02 2.80
N TYR A 28 -3.23 17.52 3.29
CA TYR A 28 -2.30 18.27 4.14
C TYR A 28 -1.18 18.95 3.36
N MET A 29 -1.07 18.66 2.06
CA MET A 29 -0.02 19.23 1.22
C MET A 29 -0.27 20.72 0.98
N SER A 30 0.81 21.53 1.08
CA SER A 30 0.77 22.94 0.70
C SER A 30 0.51 23.08 -0.81
N ARG A 31 -0.25 24.10 -1.21
CA ARG A 31 -0.50 24.45 -2.63
C ARG A 31 0.70 25.08 -3.33
N ASP A 32 1.88 25.10 -2.71
CA ASP A 32 3.10 25.64 -3.30
C ASP A 32 3.69 24.71 -4.38
N TYR A 33 3.35 23.42 -4.33
CA TYR A 33 3.89 22.39 -5.23
C TYR A 33 2.76 21.69 -6.01
N THR A 34 3.08 21.31 -7.26
CA THR A 34 2.12 20.59 -8.11
C THR A 34 1.95 19.14 -7.68
N LEU A 35 0.71 18.61 -7.72
CA LEU A 35 0.43 17.21 -7.38
C LEU A 35 1.19 16.23 -8.27
N ALA A 36 1.33 16.53 -9.57
CA ALA A 36 2.08 15.69 -10.49
C ALA A 36 3.58 15.61 -10.14
N GLY A 37 4.18 16.72 -9.73
CA GLY A 37 5.57 16.77 -9.30
C GLY A 37 5.80 15.92 -8.05
N GLU A 38 4.97 16.09 -7.03
CA GLU A 38 5.08 15.34 -5.79
C GLU A 38 4.78 13.84 -5.99
N SER A 39 3.80 13.49 -6.81
CA SER A 39 3.53 12.09 -7.15
C SER A 39 4.75 11.42 -7.82
N LEU A 40 5.45 12.12 -8.70
CA LEU A 40 6.67 11.62 -9.32
C LEU A 40 7.79 11.42 -8.31
N HIS A 41 7.96 12.36 -7.38
CA HIS A 41 8.95 12.24 -6.30
C HIS A 41 8.66 11.02 -5.41
N ILE A 42 7.40 10.81 -5.02
CA ILE A 42 6.97 9.65 -4.22
C ILE A 42 7.29 8.36 -4.98
N CYS A 43 6.88 8.24 -6.25
CA CYS A 43 7.16 7.05 -7.06
C CYS A 43 8.68 6.79 -7.21
N ALA A 44 9.48 7.84 -7.41
CA ALA A 44 10.92 7.71 -7.55
C ALA A 44 11.59 7.24 -6.25
N LEU A 45 11.19 7.80 -5.11
CA LEU A 45 11.69 7.39 -3.80
C LEU A 45 11.28 5.96 -3.45
N ASP A 46 10.02 5.59 -3.64
CA ASP A 46 9.51 4.24 -3.43
C ASP A 46 10.29 3.21 -4.26
N THR A 47 10.45 3.48 -5.56
CA THR A 47 11.23 2.64 -6.47
C THR A 47 12.69 2.52 -6.04
N CYS A 48 13.31 3.62 -5.62
CA CYS A 48 14.70 3.62 -5.14
C CYS A 48 14.85 2.73 -3.90
N VAL A 49 13.96 2.88 -2.92
CA VAL A 49 13.96 2.05 -1.70
C VAL A 49 13.72 0.58 -2.03
N ALA A 50 12.78 0.28 -2.92
CA ALA A 50 12.50 -1.09 -3.36
C ALA A 50 13.72 -1.76 -4.00
N ILE A 51 14.42 -1.06 -4.91
CA ILE A 51 15.64 -1.56 -5.56
C ILE A 51 16.74 -1.78 -4.52
N CYS A 52 17.01 -0.80 -3.63
CA CYS A 52 18.02 -0.91 -2.59
C CYS A 52 17.73 -2.08 -1.65
N SER A 53 16.48 -2.24 -1.23
CA SER A 53 16.05 -3.36 -0.38
C SER A 53 16.24 -4.71 -1.08
N GLY A 54 15.90 -4.81 -2.35
CA GLY A 54 16.12 -6.02 -3.17
C GLY A 54 17.59 -6.38 -3.28
N LEU A 55 18.46 -5.39 -3.51
CA LEU A 55 19.92 -5.60 -3.60
C LEU A 55 20.54 -6.08 -2.27
N ILE A 56 19.91 -5.80 -1.14
CA ILE A 56 20.36 -6.26 0.18
C ILE A 56 19.77 -7.64 0.50
N ILE A 57 18.46 -7.80 0.34
CA ILE A 57 17.73 -8.98 0.79
C ILE A 57 17.99 -10.20 -0.09
N PHE A 58 17.94 -10.06 -1.42
CA PHE A 58 18.10 -11.21 -2.32
C PHE A 58 19.47 -11.89 -2.21
N PRO A 59 20.61 -11.17 -2.24
CA PRO A 59 21.90 -11.82 -2.03
C PRO A 59 22.02 -12.48 -0.65
N ALA A 60 21.47 -11.87 0.39
CA ALA A 60 21.45 -12.47 1.72
C ALA A 60 20.65 -13.78 1.72
N CYS A 61 19.45 -13.82 1.16
CA CYS A 61 18.65 -15.04 1.07
C CYS A 61 19.38 -16.15 0.32
N PHE A 62 19.96 -15.84 -0.85
CA PHE A 62 20.70 -16.82 -1.64
C PHE A 62 21.96 -17.34 -0.93
N SER A 63 22.68 -16.48 -0.20
CA SER A 63 23.86 -16.87 0.56
C SER A 63 23.54 -17.84 1.69
N TYR A 64 22.34 -17.78 2.24
CA TYR A 64 21.89 -18.66 3.32
C TYR A 64 20.92 -19.77 2.85
N GLY A 65 20.73 -19.92 1.53
CA GLY A 65 19.90 -20.98 0.94
C GLY A 65 18.41 -20.85 1.24
N VAL A 66 17.93 -19.63 1.44
CA VAL A 66 16.53 -19.35 1.78
C VAL A 66 15.80 -18.79 0.57
N SER A 67 14.57 -19.25 0.37
CA SER A 67 13.71 -18.73 -0.70
C SER A 67 13.23 -17.30 -0.38
N PRO A 68 13.39 -16.34 -1.30
CA PRO A 68 12.97 -14.97 -1.09
C PRO A 68 11.45 -14.76 -1.16
N ASP A 69 10.68 -15.76 -1.58
CA ASP A 69 9.22 -15.73 -1.73
C ASP A 69 8.45 -16.19 -0.48
N ALA A 70 9.14 -16.32 0.65
CA ALA A 70 8.56 -16.83 1.89
C ALA A 70 7.60 -15.86 2.60
N GLY A 71 7.29 -14.70 2.02
CA GLY A 71 6.36 -13.71 2.59
C GLY A 71 6.77 -13.23 3.99
N PRO A 72 5.85 -13.10 4.96
CA PRO A 72 6.16 -12.67 6.33
C PRO A 72 7.18 -13.57 7.04
N LYS A 73 7.30 -14.85 6.67
CA LYS A 73 8.30 -15.77 7.21
C LYS A 73 9.73 -15.31 6.89
N LEU A 74 9.92 -14.62 5.76
CA LEU A 74 11.21 -14.04 5.39
C LEU A 74 11.70 -13.08 6.46
N ILE A 75 10.83 -12.21 6.95
CA ILE A 75 11.17 -11.16 7.92
C ILE A 75 11.34 -11.73 9.32
N PHE A 76 10.43 -12.60 9.77
CA PHE A 76 10.37 -13.02 11.17
C PHE A 76 11.09 -14.36 11.47
N ILE A 77 11.40 -15.14 10.46
CA ILE A 77 12.12 -16.42 10.63
C ILE A 77 13.48 -16.38 9.94
N THR A 78 13.49 -16.00 8.65
CA THR A 78 14.68 -16.08 7.82
C THR A 78 15.72 -15.04 8.19
N LEU A 79 15.36 -13.75 8.18
CA LEU A 79 16.30 -12.67 8.50
C LEU A 79 16.89 -12.77 9.91
N PRO A 80 16.15 -13.14 10.98
CA PRO A 80 16.76 -13.42 12.26
C PRO A 80 17.83 -14.51 12.22
N ASN A 81 17.59 -15.59 11.46
CA ASN A 81 18.59 -16.66 11.29
C ASN A 81 19.82 -16.18 10.50
N VAL A 82 19.63 -15.34 9.49
CA VAL A 82 20.74 -14.70 8.76
C VAL A 82 21.57 -13.85 9.71
N PHE A 83 20.93 -12.99 10.50
CA PHE A 83 21.63 -12.16 11.48
C PHE A 83 22.32 -12.99 12.57
N ALA A 84 21.73 -14.10 13.02
CA ALA A 84 22.34 -14.96 14.03
C ALA A 84 23.67 -15.58 13.56
N ASN A 85 23.82 -15.81 12.26
CA ASN A 85 25.02 -16.40 11.65
C ASN A 85 26.01 -15.37 11.08
N MET A 86 25.70 -14.07 11.16
CA MET A 86 26.52 -12.99 10.62
C MET A 86 27.41 -12.36 11.70
N ALA A 87 28.63 -11.95 11.33
CA ALA A 87 29.51 -11.19 12.22
C ALA A 87 28.85 -9.86 12.61
N GLY A 88 28.69 -9.60 13.91
CA GLY A 88 27.97 -8.43 14.42
C GLY A 88 26.45 -8.49 14.24
N GLY A 89 25.91 -9.67 13.97
CA GLY A 89 24.49 -9.86 13.65
C GLY A 89 23.51 -9.37 14.70
N ARG A 90 23.91 -9.38 15.99
CA ARG A 90 23.08 -8.77 17.05
C ARG A 90 22.87 -7.28 16.84
N LEU A 91 23.91 -6.55 16.49
CA LEU A 91 23.81 -5.11 16.22
C LEU A 91 22.97 -4.85 14.96
N TRP A 92 23.32 -5.50 13.86
CA TRP A 92 22.64 -5.32 12.59
C TRP A 92 21.17 -5.76 12.64
N GLY A 93 20.90 -6.89 13.28
CA GLY A 93 19.52 -7.35 13.48
C GLY A 93 18.71 -6.41 14.36
N THR A 94 19.29 -5.89 15.45
CA THR A 94 18.60 -4.89 16.28
C THR A 94 18.30 -3.63 15.49
N LEU A 95 19.25 -3.08 14.76
CA LEU A 95 19.04 -1.90 13.92
C LEU A 95 17.96 -2.14 12.85
N PHE A 96 18.02 -3.29 12.19
CA PHE A 96 17.02 -3.66 11.18
C PHE A 96 15.60 -3.66 11.77
N PHE A 97 15.37 -4.34 12.88
CA PHE A 97 14.05 -4.42 13.50
C PHE A 97 13.59 -3.09 14.10
N VAL A 98 14.51 -2.27 14.60
CA VAL A 98 14.18 -0.90 15.05
C VAL A 98 13.72 -0.04 13.88
N PHE A 99 14.45 -0.01 12.76
CA PHE A 99 14.04 0.74 11.57
C PHE A 99 12.74 0.20 10.97
N MET A 100 12.56 -1.11 10.96
CA MET A 100 11.34 -1.74 10.49
C MET A 100 10.13 -1.37 11.36
N THR A 101 10.32 -1.27 12.67
CA THR A 101 9.29 -0.79 13.59
C THR A 101 8.89 0.65 13.26
N PHE A 102 9.84 1.55 13.03
CA PHE A 102 9.53 2.92 12.62
C PHE A 102 8.81 2.98 11.27
N ALA A 103 9.22 2.17 10.29
CA ALA A 103 8.55 2.08 9.01
C ALA A 103 7.10 1.60 9.15
N SER A 104 6.86 0.58 9.97
CA SER A 104 5.51 0.09 10.26
C SER A 104 4.63 1.13 10.95
N PHE A 105 5.17 1.91 11.88
CA PHE A 105 4.45 3.01 12.53
C PHE A 105 3.98 4.06 11.54
N SER A 106 4.81 4.45 10.59
CA SER A 106 4.42 5.47 9.59
C SER A 106 3.23 5.00 8.75
N THR A 107 3.23 3.73 8.33
CA THR A 107 2.13 3.13 7.57
C THR A 107 0.85 3.02 8.39
N ILE A 108 0.95 2.55 9.64
CA ILE A 108 -0.21 2.44 10.55
C ILE A 108 -0.83 3.81 10.78
N ILE A 109 -0.03 4.84 11.04
CA ILE A 109 -0.52 6.21 11.24
C ILE A 109 -1.26 6.70 10.00
N ALA A 110 -0.73 6.47 8.81
CA ALA A 110 -1.35 6.89 7.55
C ALA A 110 -2.74 6.26 7.35
N VAL A 111 -2.82 4.94 7.48
CA VAL A 111 -4.09 4.21 7.34
C VAL A 111 -5.08 4.59 8.44
N PHE A 112 -4.60 4.70 9.69
CA PHE A 112 -5.44 5.08 10.81
C PHE A 112 -6.00 6.49 10.65
N GLN A 113 -5.19 7.44 10.17
CA GLN A 113 -5.62 8.81 9.93
C GLN A 113 -6.69 8.90 8.85
N ASN A 114 -6.60 8.08 7.79
CA ASN A 114 -7.66 7.97 6.79
C ASN A 114 -8.98 7.47 7.40
N ILE A 115 -8.92 6.40 8.21
CA ILE A 115 -10.10 5.88 8.91
C ILE A 115 -10.71 6.95 9.82
N LEU A 116 -9.88 7.67 10.58
CA LEU A 116 -10.34 8.73 11.46
C LEU A 116 -11.02 9.88 10.71
N ALA A 117 -10.43 10.31 9.60
CA ALA A 117 -11.01 11.35 8.75
C ALA A 117 -12.39 10.91 8.21
N CYS A 118 -12.49 9.68 7.68
CA CYS A 118 -13.75 9.13 7.23
C CYS A 118 -14.81 9.07 8.33
N LEU A 119 -14.46 8.64 9.54
CA LEU A 119 -15.39 8.57 10.67
C LEU A 119 -15.83 9.97 11.13
N GLN A 120 -14.93 10.95 11.14
CA GLN A 120 -15.25 12.32 11.51
C GLN A 120 -16.14 12.99 10.46
N GLU A 121 -15.83 12.85 9.19
CA GLU A 121 -16.59 13.49 8.09
C GLU A 121 -17.95 12.83 7.86
N SER A 122 -18.00 11.49 7.86
CA SER A 122 -19.24 10.75 7.58
C SER A 122 -20.24 10.76 8.73
N PHE A 123 -19.74 10.69 9.97
CA PHE A 123 -20.60 10.56 11.17
C PHE A 123 -20.57 11.78 12.08
N GLY A 124 -19.77 12.80 11.77
CA GLY A 124 -19.63 13.97 12.62
C GLY A 124 -19.03 13.66 14.01
N TRP A 125 -18.25 12.59 14.15
CA TRP A 125 -17.70 12.19 15.43
C TRP A 125 -16.55 13.08 15.87
N SER A 126 -16.44 13.28 17.19
CA SER A 126 -15.26 13.90 17.75
C SER A 126 -14.02 13.00 17.56
N LEU A 127 -12.85 13.60 17.44
CA LEU A 127 -11.57 12.87 17.28
C LEU A 127 -11.39 11.78 18.34
N LYS A 128 -11.71 12.08 19.61
CA LYS A 128 -11.59 11.10 20.71
C LYS A 128 -12.48 9.86 20.51
N ARG A 129 -13.72 10.08 20.06
CA ARG A 129 -14.66 8.98 19.78
C ARG A 129 -14.22 8.18 18.57
N ALA A 130 -13.82 8.84 17.49
CA ALA A 130 -13.30 8.18 16.29
C ALA A 130 -12.05 7.35 16.61
N CYS A 131 -11.10 7.88 17.39
CA CYS A 131 -9.92 7.15 17.83
C CYS A 131 -10.29 5.91 18.66
N ALA A 132 -11.16 6.06 19.66
CA ALA A 132 -11.53 4.93 20.53
C ALA A 132 -12.21 3.81 19.74
N VAL A 133 -13.20 4.13 18.91
CA VAL A 133 -13.93 3.15 18.11
C VAL A 133 -13.02 2.54 17.02
N GLY A 134 -12.23 3.37 16.32
CA GLY A 134 -11.27 2.92 15.32
C GLY A 134 -10.23 1.98 15.90
N THR A 135 -9.68 2.27 17.08
CA THR A 135 -8.71 1.39 17.74
C THR A 135 -9.35 0.05 18.10
N VAL A 136 -10.53 0.04 18.70
CA VAL A 136 -11.24 -1.20 19.05
C VAL A 136 -11.53 -2.01 17.78
N PHE A 137 -12.00 -1.35 16.73
CA PHE A 137 -12.27 -2.01 15.44
C PHE A 137 -11.02 -2.67 14.86
N ILE A 138 -9.89 -1.95 14.79
CA ILE A 138 -8.64 -2.48 14.24
C ILE A 138 -8.12 -3.66 15.09
N LEU A 139 -8.17 -3.54 16.42
CA LEU A 139 -7.77 -4.63 17.30
C LEU A 139 -8.62 -5.88 17.09
N LEU A 140 -9.94 -5.74 16.96
CA LEU A 140 -10.82 -6.86 16.67
C LEU A 140 -10.61 -7.44 15.27
N ALA A 141 -10.42 -6.57 14.27
CA ALA A 141 -10.18 -6.99 12.90
C ALA A 141 -8.83 -7.70 12.70
N SER A 142 -7.83 -7.43 13.54
CA SER A 142 -6.54 -8.13 13.49
C SER A 142 -6.55 -9.51 14.14
N VAL A 143 -7.56 -9.83 14.96
CA VAL A 143 -7.65 -11.13 15.65
C VAL A 143 -7.68 -12.32 14.70
N PRO A 144 -8.48 -12.36 13.60
CA PRO A 144 -8.50 -13.47 12.67
C PRO A 144 -7.13 -13.76 12.06
N CYS A 145 -6.39 -12.70 11.66
CA CYS A 145 -5.03 -12.82 11.14
C CYS A 145 -4.09 -13.48 12.17
N ILE A 146 -4.11 -13.02 13.42
CA ILE A 146 -3.28 -13.59 14.51
C ILE A 146 -3.65 -15.04 14.79
N LEU A 147 -4.94 -15.35 14.86
CA LEU A 147 -5.44 -16.72 15.09
C LEU A 147 -5.08 -17.65 13.92
N GLY A 148 -5.02 -17.14 12.70
CA GLY A 148 -4.63 -17.90 11.51
C GLY A 148 -3.22 -18.49 11.59
N PHE A 149 -2.32 -17.88 12.36
CA PHE A 149 -0.98 -18.43 12.61
C PHE A 149 -0.90 -19.39 13.81
N ASN A 150 -1.98 -19.50 14.62
CA ASN A 150 -2.02 -20.30 15.84
C ASN A 150 -3.20 -21.29 15.84
N LEU A 151 -4.28 -20.89 16.50
CA LEU A 151 -5.45 -21.75 16.71
C LEU A 151 -6.18 -22.12 15.40
N TRP A 152 -6.15 -21.25 14.43
CA TRP A 152 -6.79 -21.43 13.12
C TRP A 152 -5.78 -21.80 12.02
N SER A 153 -4.61 -22.31 12.37
CA SER A 153 -3.59 -22.75 11.39
C SER A 153 -4.09 -23.86 10.45
N GLY A 154 -5.15 -24.59 10.83
CA GLY A 154 -5.83 -25.55 9.98
C GLY A 154 -6.88 -24.96 9.05
N VAL A 155 -7.24 -23.68 9.21
CA VAL A 155 -8.18 -22.98 8.32
C VAL A 155 -7.43 -22.51 7.11
N GLN A 156 -7.75 -23.06 5.94
CA GLN A 156 -7.10 -22.81 4.65
C GLN A 156 -8.12 -22.22 3.67
N PRO A 157 -8.42 -20.92 3.74
CA PRO A 157 -9.53 -20.31 2.99
C PRO A 157 -9.36 -20.35 1.48
N MET A 158 -8.12 -20.35 0.99
CA MET A 158 -7.81 -20.33 -0.44
C MET A 158 -7.23 -21.66 -0.96
N GLY A 159 -7.31 -22.72 -0.16
CA GLY A 159 -6.80 -24.05 -0.52
C GLY A 159 -5.58 -24.48 0.30
N PRO A 160 -5.04 -25.70 0.01
CA PRO A 160 -3.97 -26.29 0.80
C PRO A 160 -2.73 -25.40 0.94
N GLY A 161 -2.33 -25.14 2.18
CA GLY A 161 -1.15 -24.31 2.51
C GLY A 161 -1.42 -22.81 2.63
N SER A 162 -2.65 -22.34 2.36
CA SER A 162 -3.03 -20.94 2.58
C SER A 162 -3.32 -20.63 4.04
N THR A 163 -3.09 -19.39 4.43
CA THR A 163 -3.41 -18.85 5.76
C THR A 163 -4.58 -17.87 5.68
N VAL A 164 -5.11 -17.47 6.82
CA VAL A 164 -6.13 -16.40 6.89
C VAL A 164 -5.54 -15.09 6.35
N LEU A 165 -4.26 -14.80 6.63
CA LEU A 165 -3.56 -13.63 6.10
C LEU A 165 -3.54 -13.62 4.56
N ASP A 166 -3.33 -14.78 3.91
CA ASP A 166 -3.33 -14.86 2.45
C ASP A 166 -4.69 -14.50 1.86
N ALA A 167 -5.78 -14.87 2.53
CA ALA A 167 -7.14 -14.51 2.11
C ALA A 167 -7.45 -13.03 2.33
N GLU A 168 -7.00 -12.46 3.44
CA GLU A 168 -7.14 -11.03 3.74
C GLU A 168 -6.31 -10.20 2.74
N ASP A 169 -5.07 -10.62 2.45
CA ASP A 169 -4.22 -9.97 1.47
C ASP A 169 -4.81 -10.05 0.05
N PHE A 170 -5.32 -11.20 -0.35
CA PHE A 170 -6.01 -11.36 -1.63
C PHE A 170 -7.19 -10.39 -1.76
N LEU A 171 -8.03 -10.30 -0.74
CA LEU A 171 -9.18 -9.40 -0.72
C LEU A 171 -8.75 -7.94 -0.87
N VAL A 172 -7.72 -7.53 -0.15
CA VAL A 172 -7.22 -6.16 -0.19
C VAL A 172 -6.49 -5.89 -1.52
N SER A 173 -5.49 -6.69 -1.85
CA SER A 173 -4.56 -6.40 -2.96
C SER A 173 -5.20 -6.61 -4.33
N ASN A 174 -6.03 -7.65 -4.48
CA ASN A 174 -6.60 -8.00 -5.78
C ASN A 174 -8.00 -7.41 -6.02
N LEU A 175 -8.75 -7.05 -4.96
CA LEU A 175 -10.10 -6.52 -5.09
C LEU A 175 -10.21 -5.06 -4.65
N LEU A 176 -9.93 -4.77 -3.37
CA LEU A 176 -10.24 -3.46 -2.81
C LEU A 176 -9.36 -2.35 -3.39
N LEU A 177 -8.05 -2.60 -3.56
CA LEU A 177 -7.14 -1.60 -4.11
C LEU A 177 -7.47 -1.23 -5.56
N PRO A 178 -7.62 -2.18 -6.51
CA PRO A 178 -8.01 -1.85 -7.88
C PRO A 178 -9.39 -1.21 -7.97
N ILE A 179 -10.38 -1.71 -7.23
CA ILE A 179 -11.75 -1.14 -7.24
C ILE A 179 -11.73 0.29 -6.68
N GLY A 180 -11.08 0.52 -5.55
CA GLY A 180 -10.94 1.84 -4.95
C GLY A 180 -10.24 2.82 -5.89
N SER A 181 -9.13 2.41 -6.49
CA SER A 181 -8.40 3.22 -7.48
C SER A 181 -9.26 3.58 -8.68
N LEU A 182 -10.06 2.62 -9.16
CA LEU A 182 -10.99 2.88 -10.27
C LEU A 182 -12.06 3.90 -9.88
N ILE A 183 -12.61 3.79 -8.67
CA ILE A 183 -13.61 4.76 -8.16
C ILE A 183 -13.01 6.16 -8.08
N TYR A 184 -11.84 6.32 -7.48
CA TYR A 184 -11.16 7.62 -7.40
C TYR A 184 -10.83 8.19 -8.77
N LEU A 185 -10.31 7.36 -9.68
CA LEU A 185 -10.01 7.78 -11.04
C LEU A 185 -11.27 8.25 -11.77
N LEU A 186 -12.35 7.46 -11.74
CA LEU A 186 -13.61 7.81 -12.36
C LEU A 186 -14.20 9.09 -11.75
N PHE A 187 -14.11 9.27 -10.44
CA PHE A 187 -14.53 10.51 -9.80
C PHE A 187 -13.75 11.72 -10.34
N CYS A 188 -12.44 11.61 -10.51
CA CYS A 188 -11.59 12.70 -11.01
C CYS A 188 -11.85 13.04 -12.48
N VAL A 189 -12.19 12.05 -13.34
CA VAL A 189 -12.26 12.28 -14.79
C VAL A 189 -13.68 12.44 -15.33
N THR A 190 -14.71 11.92 -14.64
CA THR A 190 -16.09 11.96 -15.13
C THR A 190 -16.81 13.24 -14.76
N ARG A 191 -17.83 13.59 -15.55
CA ARG A 191 -18.70 14.75 -15.28
C ARG A 191 -19.61 14.55 -14.06
N TRP A 192 -19.78 13.32 -13.60
CA TRP A 192 -20.60 12.96 -12.44
C TRP A 192 -19.86 13.19 -11.12
N GLY A 193 -18.54 13.24 -11.20
CA GLY A 193 -17.67 13.57 -10.08
C GLY A 193 -17.07 14.97 -10.22
N TRP A 194 -15.78 15.09 -9.96
CA TRP A 194 -15.07 16.37 -9.99
C TRP A 194 -14.88 16.92 -11.41
N GLY A 195 -14.65 16.04 -12.38
CA GLY A 195 -14.38 16.37 -13.77
C GLY A 195 -12.92 16.67 -14.05
N PHE A 196 -12.45 16.21 -15.23
CA PHE A 196 -11.03 16.29 -15.60
C PHE A 196 -10.46 17.72 -15.62
N ASP A 197 -11.23 18.71 -16.02
CA ASP A 197 -10.73 20.08 -16.11
C ASP A 197 -10.51 20.70 -14.72
N ASN A 198 -11.35 20.39 -13.72
CA ASN A 198 -11.18 20.79 -12.34
C ASN A 198 -9.99 20.06 -11.71
N TYR A 199 -9.91 18.74 -11.93
CA TYR A 199 -8.76 17.93 -11.50
C TYR A 199 -7.45 18.51 -12.06
N LEU A 200 -7.40 18.81 -13.36
CA LEU A 200 -6.22 19.36 -14.01
C LEU A 200 -5.81 20.73 -13.44
N THR A 201 -6.77 21.56 -13.11
CA THR A 201 -6.55 22.88 -12.52
C THR A 201 -5.88 22.72 -11.14
N GLU A 202 -6.43 21.85 -10.29
CA GLU A 202 -5.87 21.61 -8.96
C GLU A 202 -4.50 20.91 -9.05
N ALA A 203 -4.36 19.90 -9.90
CA ALA A 203 -3.11 19.17 -10.09
C ALA A 203 -1.95 20.05 -10.57
N ASN A 204 -2.26 21.13 -11.29
CA ASN A 204 -1.28 22.09 -11.82
C ASN A 204 -1.12 23.34 -10.93
N THR A 205 -1.79 23.39 -9.78
CA THR A 205 -1.61 24.48 -8.83
C THR A 205 -0.25 24.36 -8.16
N GLY A 206 0.49 25.45 -8.08
CA GLY A 206 1.83 25.51 -7.48
C GLY A 206 2.97 25.43 -8.49
N LYS A 207 4.17 25.22 -7.97
CA LYS A 207 5.44 25.13 -8.73
C LYS A 207 5.82 23.67 -8.95
N GLY A 208 6.17 23.29 -10.17
CA GLY A 208 6.66 21.94 -10.47
C GLY A 208 6.18 21.43 -11.82
N LEU A 209 6.19 20.11 -11.98
CA LEU A 209 5.76 19.44 -13.20
C LEU A 209 4.25 19.63 -13.39
N ARG A 210 3.87 20.07 -14.59
CA ARG A 210 2.47 20.28 -14.94
C ARG A 210 1.96 19.19 -15.86
N LEU A 211 0.73 18.74 -15.59
CA LEU A 211 0.03 17.80 -16.47
C LEU A 211 -0.54 18.58 -17.66
N PRO A 212 -0.21 18.19 -18.91
CA PRO A 212 -0.80 18.80 -20.09
C PRO A 212 -2.20 18.22 -20.37
N ARG A 213 -3.06 19.01 -21.01
CA ARG A 213 -4.45 18.63 -21.33
C ARG A 213 -4.58 17.40 -22.23
N TRP A 214 -3.59 17.10 -23.03
CA TRP A 214 -3.61 15.93 -23.91
C TRP A 214 -3.57 14.58 -23.16
N PHE A 215 -3.27 14.57 -21.85
CA PHE A 215 -3.39 13.38 -21.00
C PHE A 215 -4.85 12.98 -20.72
N LYS A 216 -5.84 13.83 -21.06
CA LYS A 216 -7.26 13.52 -20.82
C LYS A 216 -7.69 12.14 -21.34
N PRO A 217 -7.43 11.74 -22.61
CA PRO A 217 -7.82 10.41 -23.10
C PRO A 217 -7.08 9.29 -22.36
N TYR A 218 -5.83 9.51 -21.92
CA TYR A 218 -5.09 8.54 -21.13
C TYR A 218 -5.78 8.28 -19.79
N PHE A 219 -6.12 9.34 -19.04
CA PHE A 219 -6.81 9.21 -17.74
C PHE A 219 -8.24 8.71 -17.87
N SER A 220 -8.95 9.07 -18.96
CA SER A 220 -10.37 8.74 -19.11
C SER A 220 -10.63 7.37 -19.73
N VAL A 221 -9.67 6.82 -20.48
CA VAL A 221 -9.86 5.55 -21.20
C VAL A 221 -8.76 4.54 -20.88
N VAL A 222 -7.48 4.90 -21.06
CA VAL A 222 -6.38 3.94 -20.95
C VAL A 222 -6.21 3.45 -19.51
N LEU A 223 -6.17 4.36 -18.55
CA LEU A 223 -6.01 4.00 -17.13
C LEU A 223 -7.18 3.17 -16.58
N PRO A 224 -8.47 3.53 -16.80
CA PRO A 224 -9.57 2.70 -16.35
C PRO A 224 -9.53 1.28 -16.95
N LEU A 225 -9.24 1.16 -18.24
CA LEU A 225 -9.11 -0.15 -18.89
C LEU A 225 -7.95 -0.98 -18.31
N LEU A 226 -6.83 -0.31 -18.02
CA LEU A 226 -5.68 -0.95 -17.41
C LEU A 226 -6.00 -1.44 -16.00
N ILE A 227 -6.69 -0.63 -15.17
CA ILE A 227 -7.09 -1.03 -13.82
C ILE A 227 -8.09 -2.20 -13.87
N VAL A 228 -9.08 -2.14 -14.78
CA VAL A 228 -10.02 -3.26 -14.97
C VAL A 228 -9.29 -4.53 -15.45
N PHE A 229 -8.30 -4.39 -16.33
CA PHE A 229 -7.47 -5.52 -16.75
C PHE A 229 -6.72 -6.15 -15.57
N ILE A 230 -6.11 -5.33 -14.70
CA ILE A 230 -5.43 -5.80 -13.48
C ILE A 230 -6.40 -6.50 -12.55
N LEU A 231 -7.60 -5.92 -12.33
CA LEU A 231 -8.64 -6.51 -11.50
C LEU A 231 -9.07 -7.89 -12.00
N VAL A 232 -9.30 -8.03 -13.31
CA VAL A 232 -9.71 -9.31 -13.93
C VAL A 232 -8.60 -10.35 -13.90
N GLN A 233 -7.35 -9.94 -14.04
CA GLN A 233 -6.20 -10.85 -13.97
C GLN A 233 -5.83 -11.26 -12.54
N GLY A 234 -6.22 -10.45 -11.55
CA GLY A 234 -6.00 -10.73 -10.13
C GLY A 234 -7.05 -11.68 -9.51
N LEU A 235 -8.17 -11.90 -10.20
CA LEU A 235 -9.23 -12.84 -9.82
C LEU A 235 -8.96 -14.25 -10.31
#